data_3df7892468527b53403d40ec3dc3c846
#
_entry.id   3df7892468527b53403d40ec3dc3c846
#
_cell.length_a   1.000
_cell.length_b   1.000
_cell.length_c   1.000
_cell.angle_alpha   90.00
_cell.angle_beta   90.00
_cell.angle_gamma   90.00
#
_symmetry.space_group_name_H-M   'P 1'
#
loop_
_entity.id
_entity.type
_entity.pdbx_description
1 polymer ?
#
loop_
_entity_poly.entity_id
_entity_poly.type
_entity_poly.pdbx_seq_one_letter_code
_entity_poly.pdbx_strand_id
1 'polypeptide(L)'
;MFTKYLLFAIFVFTHTLRAHETHNNDPAQDMVSAANIFISSLSKAQKTETLFKPNDDHREGWYFIPDKFIKPLGKRKGLLIKNMNQQQRLLAHALLASAMSSDGYRQATTVMTLEAILHELENKNPIRDPELYYV
;
A
#
# COMPACT_ATOMS: atom_id res chain seq x y z
N MET A 1 -49.16 -55.24 17.92
CA MET A 1 -49.23 -53.93 17.24
C MET A 1 -48.27 -53.03 17.95
N PHE A 2 -47.01 -52.93 17.46
CA PHE A 2 -45.92 -52.21 18.12
C PHE A 2 -45.72 -50.84 17.45
N THR A 3 -46.05 -49.77 18.15
CA THR A 3 -45.88 -48.42 17.71
C THR A 3 -44.44 -48.00 18.00
N LYS A 4 -43.61 -47.80 16.94
CA LYS A 4 -42.23 -47.30 17.03
C LYS A 4 -42.26 -45.79 17.17
N TYR A 5 -41.84 -45.28 18.32
CA TYR A 5 -41.57 -43.84 18.50
C TYR A 5 -40.20 -43.50 17.92
N LEU A 6 -40.19 -42.71 16.86
CA LEU A 6 -38.99 -42.19 16.25
C LEU A 6 -38.59 -40.89 16.99
N LEU A 7 -37.56 -40.96 17.85
CA LEU A 7 -36.96 -39.80 18.52
C LEU A 7 -36.09 -39.05 17.52
N PHE A 8 -36.56 -37.88 17.10
CA PHE A 8 -35.78 -36.98 16.27
C PHE A 8 -34.92 -36.11 17.16
N ALA A 9 -33.62 -36.40 17.27
CA ALA A 9 -32.67 -35.59 18.00
C ALA A 9 -32.30 -34.38 17.14
N ILE A 10 -32.85 -33.21 17.51
CA ILE A 10 -32.46 -31.90 16.90
C ILE A 10 -31.11 -31.51 17.50
N PHE A 11 -30.05 -31.66 16.71
CA PHE A 11 -28.72 -31.19 17.06
C PHE A 11 -28.68 -29.68 16.78
N VAL A 12 -28.92 -28.88 17.79
CA VAL A 12 -28.75 -27.41 17.68
C VAL A 12 -27.26 -27.09 17.70
N PHE A 13 -26.71 -26.85 16.51
CA PHE A 13 -25.35 -26.38 16.36
C PHE A 13 -25.32 -24.91 16.73
N THR A 14 -25.04 -24.60 17.99
CA THR A 14 -24.78 -23.21 18.42
C THR A 14 -23.43 -22.77 17.86
N HIS A 15 -23.46 -22.13 16.69
CA HIS A 15 -22.33 -21.37 16.21
C HIS A 15 -22.17 -20.17 17.13
N THR A 16 -21.22 -20.23 18.04
CA THR A 16 -20.74 -19.04 18.72
C THR A 16 -20.13 -18.13 17.67
N LEU A 17 -20.89 -17.13 17.24
CA LEU A 17 -20.34 -15.97 16.54
C LEU A 17 -19.33 -15.35 17.50
N ARG A 18 -18.05 -15.68 17.34
CA ARG A 18 -17.01 -14.87 17.94
C ARG A 18 -17.18 -13.47 17.35
N ALA A 19 -17.69 -12.57 18.17
CA ALA A 19 -17.61 -11.16 17.87
C ALA A 19 -16.15 -10.88 17.51
N HIS A 20 -15.94 -10.25 16.36
CA HIS A 20 -14.66 -9.74 15.94
C HIS A 20 -14.09 -8.98 17.14
N GLU A 21 -13.04 -9.50 17.78
CA GLU A 21 -12.26 -8.71 18.71
C GLU A 21 -11.91 -7.45 17.95
N THR A 22 -12.43 -6.32 18.39
CA THR A 22 -11.97 -5.02 17.93
C THR A 22 -10.49 -4.98 18.29
N HIS A 23 -9.63 -5.31 17.33
CA HIS A 23 -8.22 -5.05 17.45
C HIS A 23 -8.12 -3.54 17.68
N ASN A 24 -7.84 -3.19 18.92
CA ASN A 24 -7.54 -1.84 19.33
C ASN A 24 -6.12 -1.54 18.84
N ASN A 25 -5.94 -1.68 17.52
CA ASN A 25 -4.63 -1.44 16.90
C ASN A 25 -4.43 0.07 16.91
N ASP A 26 -3.40 0.48 17.59
CA ASP A 26 -2.89 1.84 17.47
C ASP A 26 -2.47 2.05 15.99
N PRO A 27 -3.09 2.99 15.25
CA PRO A 27 -2.75 3.23 13.84
C PRO A 27 -1.25 3.50 13.62
N ALA A 28 -0.57 4.09 14.60
CA ALA A 28 0.86 4.29 14.54
C ALA A 28 1.62 2.97 14.56
N GLN A 29 1.16 1.99 15.35
CA GLN A 29 1.77 0.67 15.41
C GLN A 29 1.55 -0.12 14.11
N ASP A 30 0.39 0.01 13.49
CA ASP A 30 0.11 -0.61 12.19
C ASP A 30 1.01 -0.02 11.09
N MET A 31 1.20 1.30 11.06
CA MET A 31 2.15 1.96 10.16
C MET A 31 3.59 1.46 10.36
N VAL A 32 4.05 1.38 11.62
CA VAL A 32 5.40 0.90 11.94
C VAL A 32 5.56 -0.55 11.49
N SER A 33 4.57 -1.38 11.71
CA SER A 33 4.58 -2.79 11.28
C SER A 33 4.65 -2.92 9.76
N ALA A 34 3.79 -2.19 9.04
CA ALA A 34 3.78 -2.16 7.57
C ALA A 34 5.11 -1.65 7.00
N ALA A 35 5.68 -0.58 7.59
CA ALA A 35 6.98 -0.05 7.20
C ALA A 35 8.11 -1.07 7.39
N ASN A 36 8.16 -1.75 8.55
CA ASN A 36 9.17 -2.76 8.83
C ASN A 36 9.08 -3.95 7.86
N ILE A 37 7.87 -4.41 7.53
CA ILE A 37 7.67 -5.50 6.57
C ILE A 37 8.14 -5.07 5.18
N PHE A 38 7.78 -3.87 4.73
CA PHE A 38 8.24 -3.32 3.44
C PHE A 38 9.76 -3.21 3.40
N ILE A 39 10.39 -2.56 4.39
CA ILE A 39 11.85 -2.39 4.49
C ILE A 39 12.57 -3.74 4.50
N SER A 40 12.01 -4.76 5.18
CA SER A 40 12.60 -6.09 5.24
C SER A 40 12.63 -6.79 3.87
N SER A 41 11.70 -6.46 2.98
CA SER A 41 11.63 -7.00 1.63
C SER A 41 12.65 -6.39 0.66
N LEU A 42 13.24 -5.24 1.02
CA LEU A 42 14.15 -4.49 0.16
C LEU A 42 15.57 -5.07 0.16
N SER A 43 16.20 -5.08 -1.01
CA SER A 43 17.63 -5.33 -1.14
C SER A 43 18.47 -4.22 -0.51
N LYS A 44 19.76 -4.48 -0.30
CA LYS A 44 20.68 -3.46 0.24
C LYS A 44 20.71 -2.18 -0.61
N ALA A 45 20.72 -2.32 -1.92
CA ALA A 45 20.71 -1.18 -2.85
C ALA A 45 19.42 -0.37 -2.72
N GLN A 46 18.25 -1.04 -2.74
CA GLN A 46 16.95 -0.40 -2.58
C GLN A 46 16.81 0.31 -1.23
N LYS A 47 17.33 -0.28 -0.14
CA LYS A 47 17.35 0.38 1.18
C LYS A 47 18.13 1.70 1.16
N THR A 48 19.22 1.77 0.42
CA THR A 48 20.01 3.01 0.28
C THR A 48 19.24 4.11 -0.46
N GLU A 49 18.34 3.73 -1.38
CA GLU A 49 17.49 4.68 -2.11
C GLU A 49 16.25 5.12 -1.32
N THR A 50 15.81 4.30 -0.36
CA THR A 50 14.53 4.48 0.35
C THR A 50 14.69 5.09 1.74
N LEU A 51 15.77 4.75 2.46
CA LEU A 51 15.92 5.10 3.87
C LEU A 51 16.79 6.34 4.05
N PHE A 52 16.22 7.36 4.68
CA PHE A 52 16.88 8.61 5.00
C PHE A 52 16.88 8.85 6.50
N LYS A 53 17.80 9.69 6.96
CA LYS A 53 17.80 10.13 8.34
C LYS A 53 16.61 11.06 8.62
N PRO A 54 16.05 11.08 9.83
CA PRO A 54 14.93 11.96 10.16
C PRO A 54 15.20 13.46 9.96
N ASN A 55 16.47 13.87 9.97
CA ASN A 55 16.93 15.24 9.76
C ASN A 55 17.51 15.48 8.34
N ASP A 56 17.20 14.61 7.39
CA ASP A 56 17.62 14.80 5.99
C ASP A 56 16.79 15.92 5.33
N ASP A 57 17.45 16.82 4.63
CA ASP A 57 16.81 17.97 3.97
C ASP A 57 15.80 17.55 2.89
N HIS A 58 15.96 16.34 2.33
CA HIS A 58 15.04 15.82 1.31
C HIS A 58 13.64 15.54 1.86
N ARG A 59 13.46 15.45 3.16
CA ARG A 59 12.15 15.28 3.80
C ARG A 59 11.19 16.43 3.48
N GLU A 60 11.72 17.63 3.24
CA GLU A 60 10.94 18.83 2.88
C GLU A 60 10.90 19.08 1.37
N GLY A 61 11.64 18.28 0.59
CA GLY A 61 11.73 18.38 -0.86
C GLY A 61 10.51 17.82 -1.58
N TRP A 62 9.36 18.46 -1.41
CA TRP A 62 8.14 18.08 -2.10
C TRP A 62 8.02 18.76 -3.48
N TYR A 63 7.82 17.95 -4.53
CA TYR A 63 7.70 18.45 -5.90
C TYR A 63 6.41 17.94 -6.55
N PHE A 64 5.65 18.83 -7.17
CA PHE A 64 4.42 18.51 -7.89
C PHE A 64 4.60 18.39 -9.41
N ILE A 65 5.82 18.59 -9.91
CA ILE A 65 6.18 18.52 -11.34
C ILE A 65 7.00 17.26 -11.64
N PRO A 66 6.95 16.72 -12.88
CA PRO A 66 7.79 15.59 -13.27
C PRO A 66 9.29 15.86 -13.09
N ASP A 67 10.07 14.83 -12.80
CA ASP A 67 11.50 14.93 -12.46
C ASP A 67 12.34 15.72 -13.45
N LYS A 68 12.04 15.59 -14.75
CA LYS A 68 12.75 16.32 -15.81
C LYS A 68 12.66 17.85 -15.71
N PHE A 69 11.68 18.35 -14.96
CA PHE A 69 11.50 19.80 -14.75
C PHE A 69 12.07 20.29 -13.42
N ILE A 70 12.52 19.40 -12.54
CA ILE A 70 13.12 19.75 -11.25
C ILE A 70 14.55 20.24 -11.49
N LYS A 71 14.87 21.46 -11.05
CA LYS A 71 16.21 22.05 -11.19
C LYS A 71 16.81 22.42 -9.81
N PRO A 72 18.14 22.30 -9.64
CA PRO A 72 19.08 21.57 -10.49
C PRO A 72 18.63 20.12 -10.55
N LEU A 73 18.84 19.39 -11.60
CA LEU A 73 18.31 18.02 -11.83
C LEU A 73 18.18 17.23 -10.53
N GLY A 74 17.30 17.76 -9.71
CA GLY A 74 16.98 17.33 -8.36
C GLY A 74 16.08 16.16 -8.55
N LYS A 75 16.62 15.04 -8.37
CA LYS A 75 15.85 13.82 -8.40
C LYS A 75 15.04 13.78 -7.11
N ARG A 76 13.76 13.45 -7.23
CA ARG A 76 13.05 12.91 -6.08
C ARG A 76 13.87 11.80 -5.47
N LYS A 77 13.85 11.73 -4.18
CA LYS A 77 14.43 10.61 -3.43
C LYS A 77 13.35 9.57 -3.18
N GLY A 78 13.77 8.34 -2.92
CA GLY A 78 12.89 7.21 -2.71
C GLY A 78 13.05 6.15 -3.80
N LEU A 79 12.44 5.00 -3.58
CA LEU A 79 12.44 3.88 -4.49
C LEU A 79 11.22 3.97 -5.42
N LEU A 80 11.45 3.98 -6.73
CA LEU A 80 10.39 3.94 -7.73
C LEU A 80 9.61 2.61 -7.67
N ILE A 81 8.30 2.67 -7.80
CA ILE A 81 7.45 1.47 -7.95
C ILE A 81 7.93 0.61 -9.12
N LYS A 82 8.39 1.23 -10.20
CA LYS A 82 8.97 0.56 -11.36
C LYS A 82 10.14 -0.35 -11.03
N ASN A 83 10.93 -0.01 -10.01
CA ASN A 83 12.11 -0.75 -9.57
C ASN A 83 11.80 -1.80 -8.48
N MET A 84 10.52 -2.04 -8.20
CA MET A 84 10.05 -3.02 -7.22
C MET A 84 9.56 -4.29 -7.92
N ASN A 85 9.80 -5.44 -7.29
CA ASN A 85 9.12 -6.67 -7.67
C ASN A 85 7.65 -6.65 -7.21
N GLN A 86 6.85 -7.63 -7.65
CA GLN A 86 5.42 -7.70 -7.35
C GLN A 86 5.13 -7.72 -5.83
N GLN A 87 5.90 -8.47 -5.05
CA GLN A 87 5.71 -8.52 -3.60
C GLN A 87 6.02 -7.17 -2.95
N GLN A 88 7.09 -6.51 -3.35
CA GLN A 88 7.47 -5.19 -2.85
C GLN A 88 6.41 -4.14 -3.17
N ARG A 89 5.81 -4.17 -4.37
CA ARG A 89 4.70 -3.29 -4.76
C ARG A 89 3.48 -3.47 -3.84
N LEU A 90 3.10 -4.72 -3.56
CA LEU A 90 2.01 -5.01 -2.62
C LEU A 90 2.31 -4.47 -1.22
N LEU A 91 3.53 -4.63 -0.72
CA LEU A 91 3.94 -4.12 0.59
C LEU A 91 4.00 -2.59 0.63
N ALA A 92 4.42 -1.93 -0.45
CA ALA A 92 4.38 -0.47 -0.59
C ALA A 92 2.93 0.04 -0.54
N HIS A 93 2.00 -0.62 -1.22
CA HIS A 93 0.57 -0.30 -1.13
C HIS A 93 -0.02 -0.57 0.26
N ALA A 94 0.42 -1.63 0.94
CA ALA A 94 0.02 -1.89 2.32
C ALA A 94 0.50 -0.79 3.28
N LEU A 95 1.73 -0.31 3.10
CA LEU A 95 2.27 0.82 3.85
C LEU A 95 1.46 2.10 3.59
N LEU A 96 1.15 2.41 2.34
CA LEU A 96 0.32 3.56 1.97
C LEU A 96 -1.08 3.46 2.61
N ALA A 97 -1.69 2.28 2.55
CA ALA A 97 -3.01 2.04 3.13
C ALA A 97 -3.02 2.15 4.67
N SER A 98 -1.94 1.78 5.36
CA SER A 98 -1.83 1.92 6.81
C SER A 98 -1.74 3.38 7.27
N ALA A 99 -1.29 4.29 6.39
CA ALA A 99 -1.11 5.71 6.68
C ALA A 99 -2.33 6.57 6.30
N MET A 100 -3.32 6.02 5.62
CA MET A 100 -4.45 6.76 5.05
C MET A 100 -5.80 6.17 5.48
N SER A 101 -6.85 6.97 5.40
CA SER A 101 -8.22 6.44 5.42
C SER A 101 -8.50 5.64 4.13
N SER A 102 -9.53 4.79 4.15
CA SER A 102 -9.96 4.05 2.95
C SER A 102 -10.24 4.96 1.76
N ASP A 103 -10.84 6.13 2.01
CA ASP A 103 -11.09 7.12 0.96
C ASP A 103 -9.80 7.78 0.47
N GLY A 104 -8.87 8.11 1.36
CA GLY A 104 -7.56 8.64 0.99
C GLY A 104 -6.76 7.67 0.14
N TYR A 105 -6.71 6.41 0.53
CA TYR A 105 -6.06 5.37 -0.26
C TYR A 105 -6.71 5.19 -1.65
N ARG A 106 -8.04 5.16 -1.71
CA ARG A 106 -8.78 5.08 -2.98
C ARG A 106 -8.47 6.27 -3.89
N GLN A 107 -8.43 7.49 -3.34
CA GLN A 107 -8.07 8.69 -4.12
C GLN A 107 -6.64 8.62 -4.65
N ALA A 108 -5.67 8.26 -3.81
CA ALA A 108 -4.27 8.11 -4.22
C ALA A 108 -4.11 7.10 -5.36
N THR A 109 -4.70 5.91 -5.23
CA THR A 109 -4.63 4.87 -6.28
C THR A 109 -5.40 5.25 -7.54
N THR A 110 -6.49 6.00 -7.43
CA THR A 110 -7.21 6.56 -8.59
C THR A 110 -6.32 7.54 -9.36
N VAL A 111 -5.62 8.45 -8.67
CA VAL A 111 -4.68 9.38 -9.32
C VAL A 111 -3.59 8.61 -10.08
N MET A 112 -3.01 7.56 -9.46
CA MET A 112 -2.02 6.71 -10.14
C MET A 112 -2.59 6.05 -11.41
N THR A 113 -3.85 5.59 -11.36
CA THR A 113 -4.53 4.98 -12.52
C THR A 113 -4.76 5.99 -13.65
N LEU A 114 -5.03 7.26 -13.34
CA LEU A 114 -5.21 8.30 -14.34
C LEU A 114 -3.96 8.54 -15.18
N GLU A 115 -2.76 8.29 -14.65
CA GLU A 115 -1.52 8.37 -15.44
C GLU A 115 -1.51 7.38 -16.61
N ALA A 116 -2.08 6.18 -16.46
CA ALA A 116 -2.21 5.23 -17.55
C ALA A 116 -3.14 5.76 -18.67
N ILE A 117 -4.22 6.44 -18.31
CA ILE A 117 -5.13 7.07 -19.26
C ILE A 117 -4.43 8.23 -19.99
N LEU A 118 -3.74 9.08 -19.26
CA LEU A 118 -2.97 10.18 -19.83
C LEU A 118 -1.83 9.68 -20.73
N HIS A 119 -1.20 8.57 -20.36
CA HIS A 119 -0.20 7.92 -21.21
C HIS A 119 -0.75 7.61 -22.61
N GLU A 120 -1.91 7.00 -22.69
CA GLU A 120 -2.56 6.70 -23.99
C GLU A 120 -3.01 7.97 -24.71
N LEU A 121 -3.61 8.94 -24.02
CA LEU A 121 -4.10 10.19 -24.61
C LEU A 121 -2.96 11.06 -25.14
N GLU A 122 -1.79 11.03 -24.51
CA GLU A 122 -0.60 11.81 -24.88
C GLU A 122 0.38 11.02 -25.79
N ASN A 123 -0.11 10.08 -26.60
CA ASN A 123 0.70 9.28 -27.53
C ASN A 123 1.85 8.50 -26.83
N LYS A 124 1.54 7.87 -25.72
CA LYS A 124 2.48 7.07 -24.91
C LYS A 124 3.66 7.89 -24.37
N ASN A 125 3.37 9.12 -23.96
CA ASN A 125 4.36 10.00 -23.36
C ASN A 125 4.99 9.34 -22.12
N PRO A 126 6.31 9.11 -22.12
CA PRO A 126 6.98 8.36 -21.05
C PRO A 126 6.96 9.04 -19.69
N ILE A 127 6.59 10.32 -19.59
CA ILE A 127 6.40 11.01 -18.31
C ILE A 127 5.09 10.62 -17.61
N ARG A 128 4.19 9.96 -18.33
CA ARG A 128 2.89 9.48 -17.85
C ARG A 128 2.91 7.99 -17.49
N ASP A 129 4.06 7.48 -17.12
CA ASP A 129 4.20 6.10 -16.66
C ASP A 129 3.62 5.98 -15.24
N PRO A 130 2.56 5.15 -15.03
CA PRO A 130 1.93 4.98 -13.72
C PRO A 130 2.83 4.34 -12.65
N GLU A 131 4.00 3.87 -13.05
CA GLU A 131 4.99 3.29 -12.12
C GLU A 131 6.07 4.30 -11.68
N LEU A 132 5.98 5.58 -12.09
CA LEU A 132 6.89 6.65 -11.70
C LEU A 132 6.52 7.33 -10.38
N TYR A 133 5.95 6.59 -9.44
CA TYR A 133 5.73 7.03 -8.05
C TYR A 133 6.83 6.51 -7.15
N TYR A 134 7.17 7.28 -6.13
CA TYR A 134 8.26 7.00 -5.18
C TYR A 134 7.71 6.63 -3.80
N VAL A 135 8.40 5.71 -3.14
CA VAL A 135 8.19 5.32 -1.74
C VAL A 135 9.46 5.55 -0.95
#